data_2c0b4f51fd22aba67ca0beab8ee2b580
#
_entry.id   2c0b4f51fd22aba67ca0beab8ee2b580
#
_cell.length_a   1.000
_cell.length_b   1.000
_cell.length_c   1.000
_cell.angle_alpha   90.00
_cell.angle_beta   90.00
_cell.angle_gamma   90.00
#
_symmetry.space_group_name_H-M   'P 1'
#
loop_
_entity.id
_entity.type
_entity.pdbx_description
1 polymer ?
#
loop_
_entity_poly.entity_id
_entity_poly.type
_entity_poly.pdbx_seq_one_letter_code
_entity_poly.pdbx_strand_id
1 'polypeptide(L)'
;MIAWFTKNHVAANLLLVTIVFAGLFSLSTQIPLEIFPNIEANSVSVKVTLSGATPEDVEQGISIRIEESVQDLEGIEKITSISSEGSGQVILEIDDGYDPRELLADIKSRVDSINTFPADAEKPIIALAERKRETIAVAIASDYGEKETREYGEYIRDQLLRLPNVTQVELTGVRNYEIAIEISQDTLRQYQLTLDQ
;
A
#
# COMPACT_ATOMS: atom_id res chain seq x y z
N MET A 1 34.02 44.63 -10.66
CA MET A 1 34.22 43.63 -9.57
C MET A 1 35.32 42.63 -9.89
N ILE A 2 35.31 41.97 -11.04
CA ILE A 2 36.31 40.92 -11.41
C ILE A 2 37.75 41.49 -11.37
N ALA A 3 37.99 42.67 -11.96
CA ALA A 3 39.32 43.34 -11.97
C ALA A 3 39.83 43.74 -10.57
N TRP A 4 38.98 43.84 -9.56
CA TRP A 4 39.37 44.09 -8.19
C TRP A 4 39.87 42.79 -7.52
N PHE A 5 39.17 41.65 -7.78
CA PHE A 5 39.59 40.34 -7.24
C PHE A 5 40.91 39.88 -7.86
N THR A 6 41.18 40.15 -9.14
CA THR A 6 42.45 39.80 -9.79
C THR A 6 43.65 40.56 -9.22
N LYS A 7 43.44 41.76 -8.63
CA LYS A 7 44.47 42.54 -7.95
C LYS A 7 44.62 42.23 -6.46
N ASN A 8 43.59 41.65 -5.82
CA ASN A 8 43.56 41.31 -4.40
C ASN A 8 43.59 39.80 -4.19
N HIS A 9 44.78 39.21 -4.20
CA HIS A 9 44.99 37.78 -4.01
C HIS A 9 44.45 37.27 -2.66
N VAL A 10 44.51 38.10 -1.61
CA VAL A 10 43.97 37.72 -0.27
C VAL A 10 42.45 37.59 -0.31
N ALA A 11 41.76 38.53 -0.95
CA ALA A 11 40.30 38.49 -1.07
C ALA A 11 39.84 37.30 -1.98
N ALA A 12 40.60 37.01 -3.04
CA ALA A 12 40.31 35.89 -3.93
C ALA A 12 40.48 34.52 -3.18
N ASN A 13 41.56 34.37 -2.40
CA ASN A 13 41.80 33.17 -1.62
C ASN A 13 40.78 33.00 -0.50
N LEU A 14 40.37 34.08 0.17
CA LEU A 14 39.37 34.03 1.22
C LEU A 14 38.00 33.65 0.67
N LEU A 15 37.62 34.16 -0.51
CA LEU A 15 36.40 33.76 -1.20
C LEU A 15 36.44 32.30 -1.61
N LEU A 16 37.58 31.82 -2.13
CA LEU A 16 37.74 30.39 -2.48
C LEU A 16 37.60 29.51 -1.24
N VAL A 17 38.25 29.82 -0.14
CA VAL A 17 38.13 29.10 1.12
C VAL A 17 36.68 29.09 1.61
N THR A 18 35.98 30.21 1.55
CA THR A 18 34.56 30.30 1.96
C THR A 18 33.67 29.40 1.11
N ILE A 19 33.89 29.37 -0.22
CA ILE A 19 33.11 28.51 -1.12
C ILE A 19 33.38 27.02 -0.82
N VAL A 20 34.64 26.65 -0.60
CA VAL A 20 35.01 25.27 -0.27
C VAL A 20 34.38 24.85 1.06
N PHE A 21 34.48 25.70 2.11
CA PHE A 21 33.83 25.39 3.40
C PHE A 21 32.32 25.33 3.31
N ALA A 22 31.69 26.26 2.60
CA ALA A 22 30.24 26.24 2.39
C ALA A 22 29.79 24.99 1.61
N GLY A 23 30.58 24.59 0.60
CA GLY A 23 30.31 23.37 -0.16
C GLY A 23 30.40 22.10 0.69
N LEU A 24 31.47 21.97 1.48
CA LEU A 24 31.67 20.84 2.40
C LEU A 24 30.57 20.79 3.49
N PHE A 25 30.20 21.95 4.04
CA PHE A 25 29.12 22.05 5.01
C PHE A 25 27.78 21.64 4.40
N SER A 26 27.45 22.12 3.21
CA SER A 26 26.23 21.74 2.49
C SER A 26 26.20 20.23 2.19
N LEU A 27 27.33 19.66 1.78
CA LEU A 27 27.45 18.22 1.49
C LEU A 27 27.18 17.37 2.74
N SER A 28 27.61 17.81 3.92
CA SER A 28 27.48 17.05 5.15
C SER A 28 26.13 17.21 5.87
N THR A 29 25.41 18.31 5.63
CA THR A 29 24.21 18.65 6.40
C THR A 29 22.93 18.75 5.60
N GLN A 30 23.01 19.06 4.31
CA GLN A 30 21.83 19.33 3.50
C GLN A 30 21.50 18.30 2.42
N ILE A 31 22.43 17.36 2.14
CA ILE A 31 22.15 16.31 1.18
C ILE A 31 21.73 15.05 1.95
N PRO A 32 20.44 14.70 1.97
CA PRO A 32 19.99 13.44 2.56
C PRO A 32 20.59 12.29 1.73
N LEU A 33 21.26 11.36 2.41
CA LEU A 33 21.74 10.15 1.79
C LEU A 33 20.59 9.15 1.71
N GLU A 34 19.85 9.15 0.63
CA GLU A 34 18.80 8.19 0.36
C GLU A 34 19.30 7.15 -0.62
N ILE A 35 19.30 5.88 -0.21
CA ILE A 35 19.63 4.74 -1.09
C ILE A 35 18.52 4.53 -2.13
N PHE A 36 17.28 4.82 -1.75
CA PHE A 36 16.12 4.84 -2.64
C PHE A 36 15.31 6.09 -2.36
N PRO A 37 14.90 6.83 -3.39
CA PRO A 37 14.06 8.01 -3.19
C PRO A 37 12.77 7.60 -2.50
N ASN A 38 12.35 8.39 -1.52
CA ASN A 38 11.06 8.22 -0.87
C ASN A 38 9.99 8.72 -1.85
N ILE A 39 9.61 7.84 -2.78
CA ILE A 39 8.50 8.13 -3.69
C ILE A 39 7.24 7.90 -2.85
N GLU A 40 6.64 8.98 -2.39
CA GLU A 40 5.29 8.92 -1.83
C GLU A 40 4.38 8.31 -2.89
N ALA A 41 3.65 7.27 -2.50
CA ALA A 41 2.67 6.69 -3.42
C ALA A 41 1.46 7.63 -3.45
N ASN A 42 1.52 8.62 -4.33
CA ASN A 42 0.41 9.54 -4.57
C ASN A 42 -0.67 8.82 -5.40
N SER A 43 -1.26 7.77 -4.85
CA SER A 43 -2.34 7.07 -5.53
C SER A 43 -3.41 6.61 -4.55
N VAL A 44 -4.65 6.62 -5.02
CA VAL A 44 -5.82 6.10 -4.30
C VAL A 44 -6.24 4.79 -4.95
N SER A 45 -6.46 3.77 -4.14
CA SER A 45 -6.97 2.48 -4.59
C SER A 45 -8.42 2.31 -4.13
N VAL A 46 -9.29 1.99 -5.07
CA VAL A 46 -10.69 1.62 -4.84
C VAL A 46 -10.84 0.15 -5.18
N LYS A 47 -11.21 -0.67 -4.21
CA LYS A 47 -11.41 -2.10 -4.38
C LYS A 47 -12.85 -2.47 -4.04
N VAL A 48 -13.48 -3.29 -4.91
CA VAL A 48 -14.82 -3.83 -4.72
C VAL A 48 -14.79 -5.33 -4.98
N THR A 49 -15.41 -6.11 -4.11
CA THR A 49 -15.57 -7.56 -4.26
C THR A 49 -16.95 -7.86 -4.83
N LEU A 50 -17.01 -8.74 -5.83
CA LEU A 50 -18.24 -9.27 -6.41
C LEU A 50 -18.08 -10.78 -6.56
N SER A 51 -18.38 -11.51 -5.49
CA SER A 51 -18.14 -12.96 -5.43
C SER A 51 -18.85 -13.73 -6.54
N GLY A 52 -18.12 -14.62 -7.21
CA GLY A 52 -18.65 -15.48 -8.27
C GLY A 52 -18.82 -14.82 -9.64
N ALA A 53 -18.47 -13.53 -9.79
CA ALA A 53 -18.54 -12.82 -11.05
C ALA A 53 -17.31 -13.10 -11.94
N THR A 54 -17.53 -13.15 -13.25
CA THR A 54 -16.44 -13.24 -14.22
C THR A 54 -15.68 -11.91 -14.30
N PRO A 55 -14.44 -11.87 -14.82
CA PRO A 55 -13.71 -10.62 -15.02
C PRO A 55 -14.46 -9.60 -15.87
N GLU A 56 -15.22 -10.06 -16.86
CA GLU A 56 -16.04 -9.20 -17.72
C GLU A 56 -17.23 -8.58 -16.97
N ASP A 57 -17.89 -9.36 -16.10
CA ASP A 57 -18.98 -8.85 -15.25
C ASP A 57 -18.46 -7.83 -14.24
N VAL A 58 -17.26 -8.07 -13.69
CA VAL A 58 -16.58 -7.14 -12.78
C VAL A 58 -16.20 -5.85 -13.50
N GLU A 59 -15.68 -5.94 -14.72
CA GLU A 59 -15.34 -4.78 -15.54
C GLU A 59 -16.56 -3.90 -15.78
N GLN A 60 -17.65 -4.49 -16.30
CA GLN A 60 -18.85 -3.76 -16.67
C GLN A 60 -19.67 -3.27 -15.46
N GLY A 61 -19.74 -4.10 -14.42
CA GLY A 61 -20.53 -3.82 -13.22
C GLY A 61 -19.84 -2.93 -12.20
N ILE A 62 -18.52 -2.93 -12.16
CA ILE A 62 -17.73 -2.27 -11.10
C ILE A 62 -16.73 -1.28 -11.68
N SER A 63 -15.73 -1.77 -12.45
CA SER A 63 -14.58 -0.95 -12.85
C SER A 63 -14.99 0.27 -13.67
N ILE A 64 -15.79 0.07 -14.71
CA ILE A 64 -16.30 1.15 -15.57
C ILE A 64 -17.15 2.14 -14.77
N ARG A 65 -17.96 1.68 -13.82
CA ARG A 65 -18.80 2.56 -13.00
C ARG A 65 -17.98 3.48 -12.09
N ILE A 66 -16.89 2.95 -11.55
CA ILE A 66 -15.96 3.75 -10.75
C ILE A 66 -15.23 4.75 -11.64
N GLU A 67 -14.67 4.32 -12.78
CA GLU A 67 -14.00 5.19 -13.74
C GLU A 67 -14.89 6.37 -14.16
N GLU A 68 -16.12 6.09 -14.58
CA GLU A 68 -17.10 7.11 -14.97
C GLU A 68 -17.38 8.11 -13.85
N SER A 69 -17.37 7.67 -12.59
CA SER A 69 -17.67 8.55 -11.44
C SER A 69 -16.53 9.48 -11.06
N VAL A 70 -15.28 9.12 -11.42
CA VAL A 70 -14.08 9.84 -10.99
C VAL A 70 -13.31 10.52 -12.12
N GLN A 71 -13.61 10.25 -13.40
CA GLN A 71 -12.88 10.75 -14.56
C GLN A 71 -12.88 12.28 -14.71
N ASP A 72 -13.84 12.97 -14.10
CA ASP A 72 -13.99 14.43 -14.15
C ASP A 72 -13.34 15.13 -12.94
N LEU A 73 -12.72 14.38 -12.01
CA LEU A 73 -12.02 14.97 -10.89
C LEU A 73 -10.68 15.58 -11.32
N GLU A 74 -10.45 16.83 -10.92
CA GLU A 74 -9.17 17.48 -11.11
C GLU A 74 -8.11 16.87 -10.21
N GLY A 75 -6.87 16.76 -10.70
CA GLY A 75 -5.75 16.24 -9.94
C GLY A 75 -5.53 14.73 -10.09
N ILE A 76 -6.24 14.06 -10.98
CA ILE A 76 -5.99 12.67 -11.37
C ILE A 76 -5.13 12.67 -12.63
N GLU A 77 -3.90 12.15 -12.53
CA GLU A 77 -2.99 12.00 -13.66
C GLU A 77 -3.36 10.79 -14.53
N LYS A 78 -3.69 9.67 -13.87
CA LYS A 78 -3.97 8.42 -14.55
C LYS A 78 -4.92 7.53 -13.77
N ILE A 79 -5.81 6.85 -14.48
CA ILE A 79 -6.70 5.83 -13.94
C ILE A 79 -6.28 4.48 -14.54
N THR A 80 -6.10 3.48 -13.69
CA THR A 80 -5.77 2.11 -14.09
C THR A 80 -6.71 1.16 -13.39
N SER A 81 -7.42 0.33 -14.15
CA SER A 81 -8.36 -0.64 -13.62
C SER A 81 -7.88 -2.06 -13.84
N ILE A 82 -8.12 -2.91 -12.86
CA ILE A 82 -7.78 -4.33 -12.86
C ILE A 82 -9.05 -5.09 -12.49
N SER A 83 -9.59 -5.84 -13.43
CA SER A 83 -10.76 -6.69 -13.23
C SER A 83 -10.31 -8.16 -13.21
N SER A 84 -10.55 -8.82 -12.08
CA SER A 84 -10.24 -10.22 -11.84
C SER A 84 -11.51 -10.97 -11.46
N GLU A 85 -11.46 -12.31 -11.48
CA GLU A 85 -12.58 -13.12 -11.00
C GLU A 85 -12.92 -12.75 -9.56
N GLY A 86 -14.15 -12.32 -9.33
CA GLY A 86 -14.67 -11.95 -8.02
C GLY A 86 -14.20 -10.61 -7.45
N SER A 87 -13.36 -9.83 -8.12
CA SER A 87 -12.91 -8.53 -7.59
C SER A 87 -12.46 -7.53 -8.65
N GLY A 88 -12.86 -6.26 -8.46
CA GLY A 88 -12.38 -5.12 -9.24
C GLY A 88 -11.53 -4.18 -8.40
N GLN A 89 -10.47 -3.66 -8.98
CA GLN A 89 -9.62 -2.65 -8.37
C GLN A 89 -9.36 -1.52 -9.35
N VAL A 90 -9.59 -0.28 -8.92
CA VAL A 90 -9.27 0.92 -9.67
C VAL A 90 -8.22 1.71 -8.90
N ILE A 91 -7.11 2.02 -9.55
CA ILE A 91 -5.98 2.77 -9.02
C ILE A 91 -5.96 4.12 -9.70
N LEU A 92 -6.01 5.19 -8.90
CA LEU A 92 -5.97 6.57 -9.35
C LEU A 92 -4.63 7.18 -8.95
N GLU A 93 -3.80 7.50 -9.91
CA GLU A 93 -2.53 8.21 -9.71
C GLU A 93 -2.84 9.70 -9.61
N ILE A 94 -2.33 10.35 -8.56
CA ILE A 94 -2.58 11.75 -8.26
C ILE A 94 -1.44 12.59 -8.82
N ASP A 95 -1.79 13.68 -9.50
CA ASP A 95 -0.83 14.63 -10.07
C ASP A 95 -0.05 15.38 -8.95
N ASP A 96 1.22 15.64 -9.23
CA ASP A 96 2.08 16.42 -8.33
C ASP A 96 1.50 17.81 -8.10
N GLY A 97 1.24 18.16 -6.86
CA GLY A 97 0.69 19.46 -6.46
C GLY A 97 -0.72 19.41 -5.86
N TYR A 98 -1.37 18.26 -5.88
CA TYR A 98 -2.65 18.02 -5.20
C TYR A 98 -2.44 17.30 -3.87
N ASP A 99 -3.26 17.64 -2.84
CA ASP A 99 -3.23 16.93 -1.56
C ASP A 99 -3.91 15.55 -1.70
N PRO A 100 -3.19 14.44 -1.52
CA PRO A 100 -3.77 13.11 -1.65
C PRO A 100 -4.92 12.82 -0.68
N ARG A 101 -4.96 13.50 0.48
CA ARG A 101 -6.03 13.31 1.48
C ARG A 101 -7.31 14.03 1.09
N GLU A 102 -7.19 15.21 0.51
CA GLU A 102 -8.34 15.96 0.01
C GLU A 102 -8.97 15.20 -1.17
N LEU A 103 -8.14 14.76 -2.12
CA LEU A 103 -8.61 13.99 -3.27
C LEU A 103 -9.21 12.63 -2.86
N LEU A 104 -8.66 11.97 -1.83
CA LEU A 104 -9.26 10.76 -1.26
C LEU A 104 -10.69 11.00 -0.76
N ALA A 105 -10.96 12.14 -0.12
CA ALA A 105 -12.29 12.47 0.37
C ALA A 105 -13.28 12.69 -0.79
N ASP A 106 -12.84 13.34 -1.85
CA ASP A 106 -13.64 13.58 -3.05
C ASP A 106 -13.91 12.28 -3.81
N ILE A 107 -12.90 11.45 -4.03
CA ILE A 107 -13.06 10.12 -4.64
C ILE A 107 -14.03 9.27 -3.82
N LYS A 108 -13.89 9.28 -2.49
CA LYS A 108 -14.80 8.53 -1.61
C LYS A 108 -16.23 9.01 -1.75
N SER A 109 -16.46 10.33 -1.75
CA SER A 109 -17.78 10.90 -1.93
C SER A 109 -18.42 10.51 -3.27
N ARG A 110 -17.63 10.50 -4.35
CA ARG A 110 -18.09 10.12 -5.68
C ARG A 110 -18.43 8.63 -5.75
N VAL A 111 -17.53 7.77 -5.27
CA VAL A 111 -17.72 6.30 -5.29
C VAL A 111 -18.89 5.90 -4.37
N ASP A 112 -19.02 6.49 -3.18
CA ASP A 112 -20.14 6.23 -2.25
C ASP A 112 -21.50 6.66 -2.85
N SER A 113 -21.51 7.58 -3.80
CA SER A 113 -22.73 8.02 -4.51
C SER A 113 -23.17 7.08 -5.64
N ILE A 114 -22.34 6.11 -6.02
CA ILE A 114 -22.68 5.12 -7.05
C ILE A 114 -23.74 4.16 -6.49
N ASN A 115 -24.94 4.25 -7.03
CA ASN A 115 -26.06 3.38 -6.66
C ASN A 115 -26.39 2.31 -7.70
N THR A 116 -25.54 2.22 -8.74
CA THR A 116 -25.71 1.30 -9.88
C THR A 116 -24.84 0.05 -9.76
N PHE A 117 -24.17 -0.18 -8.64
CA PHE A 117 -23.45 -1.42 -8.39
C PHE A 117 -24.41 -2.62 -8.35
N PRO A 118 -23.95 -3.82 -8.77
CA PRO A 118 -24.71 -5.06 -8.59
C PRO A 118 -25.10 -5.26 -7.12
N ALA A 119 -26.27 -5.84 -6.87
CA ALA A 119 -26.81 -6.05 -5.52
C ALA A 119 -25.91 -6.92 -4.64
N ASP A 120 -25.16 -7.83 -5.27
CA ASP A 120 -24.23 -8.76 -4.60
C ASP A 120 -22.80 -8.16 -4.44
N ALA A 121 -22.59 -6.91 -4.86
CA ALA A 121 -21.30 -6.24 -4.67
C ALA A 121 -21.11 -5.83 -3.21
N GLU A 122 -19.94 -6.10 -2.67
CA GLU A 122 -19.55 -5.61 -1.36
C GLU A 122 -19.29 -4.10 -1.39
N LYS A 123 -19.29 -3.48 -0.20
CA LYS A 123 -19.00 -2.05 -0.10
C LYS A 123 -17.57 -1.75 -0.59
N PRO A 124 -17.40 -0.66 -1.37
CA PRO A 124 -16.09 -0.22 -1.82
C PRO A 124 -15.12 0.03 -0.66
N ILE A 125 -13.91 -0.48 -0.77
CA ILE A 125 -12.79 -0.18 0.11
C ILE A 125 -11.91 0.84 -0.59
N ILE A 126 -11.86 2.07 -0.05
CA ILE A 126 -11.14 3.19 -0.64
C ILE A 126 -10.03 3.60 0.32
N ALA A 127 -8.80 3.56 -0.15
CA ALA A 127 -7.63 3.89 0.66
C ALA A 127 -6.53 4.54 -0.18
N LEU A 128 -5.72 5.38 0.44
CA LEU A 128 -4.43 5.78 -0.12
C LEU A 128 -3.56 4.52 -0.27
N ALA A 129 -2.92 4.38 -1.41
CA ALA A 129 -1.97 3.30 -1.62
C ALA A 129 -0.71 3.62 -0.79
N GLU A 130 -0.64 3.06 0.40
CA GLU A 130 0.57 3.14 1.21
C GLU A 130 1.59 2.14 0.69
N ARG A 131 2.75 2.61 0.24
CA ARG A 131 3.89 1.73 0.01
C ARG A 131 4.46 1.28 1.35
N LYS A 132 4.06 0.10 1.78
CA LYS A 132 4.73 -0.58 2.88
C LYS A 132 6.10 -1.03 2.40
N ARG A 133 7.15 -0.47 2.99
CA ARG A 133 8.52 -0.86 2.72
C ARG A 133 8.99 -1.81 3.80
N GLU A 134 9.36 -3.00 3.38
CA GLU A 134 10.06 -3.93 4.25
C GLU A 134 11.42 -3.35 4.63
N THR A 135 11.61 -3.09 5.92
CA THR A 135 12.84 -2.51 6.43
C THR A 135 13.81 -3.59 6.88
N ILE A 136 13.30 -4.62 7.54
CA ILE A 136 14.08 -5.75 8.06
C ILE A 136 13.25 -7.02 7.91
N ALA A 137 13.85 -8.06 7.34
CA ALA A 137 13.33 -9.42 7.36
C ALA A 137 14.11 -10.27 8.37
N VAL A 138 13.39 -10.94 9.26
CA VAL A 138 13.97 -11.90 10.22
C VAL A 138 13.55 -13.31 9.82
N ALA A 139 14.51 -14.12 9.41
CA ALA A 139 14.24 -15.52 9.11
C ALA A 139 14.29 -16.38 10.39
N ILE A 140 13.25 -17.17 10.61
CA ILE A 140 13.16 -18.13 11.70
C ILE A 140 13.27 -19.52 11.10
N ALA A 141 14.29 -20.27 11.49
CA ALA A 141 14.45 -21.67 11.12
C ALA A 141 14.41 -22.54 12.39
N SER A 142 13.73 -23.66 12.31
CA SER A 142 13.62 -24.60 13.42
C SER A 142 13.54 -26.02 12.90
N ASP A 143 14.02 -26.98 13.71
CA ASP A 143 13.88 -28.42 13.44
C ASP A 143 12.52 -28.98 13.92
N TYR A 144 11.68 -28.13 14.49
CA TYR A 144 10.31 -28.50 14.92
C TYR A 144 9.34 -28.52 13.73
N GLY A 145 8.14 -29.05 13.96
CA GLY A 145 7.08 -29.06 12.97
C GLY A 145 6.63 -27.64 12.55
N GLU A 146 5.88 -27.57 11.46
CA GLU A 146 5.40 -26.29 10.92
C GLU A 146 4.53 -25.50 11.91
N LYS A 147 3.69 -26.24 12.68
CA LYS A 147 2.81 -25.63 13.69
C LYS A 147 3.59 -24.97 14.81
N GLU A 148 4.54 -25.67 15.39
CA GLU A 148 5.38 -25.17 16.48
C GLU A 148 6.26 -24.01 16.02
N THR A 149 6.81 -24.10 14.80
CA THR A 149 7.60 -23.02 14.21
C THR A 149 6.75 -21.77 14.00
N ARG A 150 5.50 -21.93 13.58
CA ARG A 150 4.55 -20.83 13.44
C ARG A 150 4.21 -20.18 14.78
N GLU A 151 3.85 -20.98 15.78
CA GLU A 151 3.53 -20.47 17.14
C GLU A 151 4.71 -19.67 17.71
N TYR A 152 5.93 -20.15 17.47
CA TYR A 152 7.15 -19.42 17.86
C TYR A 152 7.33 -18.13 17.05
N GLY A 153 7.02 -18.15 15.76
CA GLY A 153 7.02 -16.95 14.90
C GLY A 153 6.01 -15.92 15.37
N GLU A 154 4.80 -16.33 15.74
CA GLU A 154 3.78 -15.45 16.30
C GLU A 154 4.23 -14.84 17.64
N TYR A 155 4.86 -15.62 18.48
CA TYR A 155 5.44 -15.13 19.74
C TYR A 155 6.52 -14.06 19.49
N ILE A 156 7.44 -14.30 18.54
CA ILE A 156 8.49 -13.34 18.18
C ILE A 156 7.86 -12.07 17.60
N ARG A 157 6.88 -12.19 16.70
CA ARG A 157 6.13 -11.05 16.15
C ARG A 157 5.58 -10.17 17.27
N ASP A 158 4.92 -10.78 18.26
CA ASP A 158 4.33 -10.06 19.39
C ASP A 158 5.37 -9.39 20.29
N GLN A 159 6.56 -9.99 20.44
CA GLN A 159 7.67 -9.36 21.16
C GLN A 159 8.24 -8.16 20.37
N LEU A 160 8.37 -8.28 19.05
CA LEU A 160 8.85 -7.19 18.21
C LEU A 160 7.88 -6.01 18.21
N LEU A 161 6.57 -6.24 18.19
CA LEU A 161 5.55 -5.19 18.29
C LEU A 161 5.55 -4.42 19.60
N ARG A 162 6.18 -4.97 20.66
CA ARG A 162 6.36 -4.26 21.96
C ARG A 162 7.55 -3.32 21.97
N LEU A 163 8.43 -3.40 20.97
CA LEU A 163 9.58 -2.50 20.89
C LEU A 163 9.13 -1.08 20.49
N PRO A 164 9.76 -0.05 21.08
CA PRO A 164 9.49 1.32 20.68
C PRO A 164 9.86 1.51 19.19
N ASN A 165 9.04 2.24 18.46
CA ASN A 165 9.19 2.55 17.04
C ASN A 165 8.95 1.38 16.06
N VAL A 166 8.50 0.22 16.53
CA VAL A 166 8.02 -0.86 15.66
C VAL A 166 6.51 -0.77 15.56
N THR A 167 6.01 -0.41 14.39
CA THR A 167 4.56 -0.18 14.16
C THR A 167 3.88 -1.34 13.46
N GLN A 168 4.64 -2.10 12.68
CA GLN A 168 4.10 -3.22 11.91
C GLN A 168 5.11 -4.35 11.80
N VAL A 169 4.64 -5.58 12.06
CA VAL A 169 5.38 -6.82 11.83
C VAL A 169 4.44 -7.81 11.16
N GLU A 170 4.85 -8.35 10.03
CA GLU A 170 4.09 -9.33 9.26
C GLU A 170 4.80 -10.68 9.31
N LEU A 171 4.04 -11.75 9.50
CA LEU A 171 4.56 -13.11 9.46
C LEU A 171 4.28 -13.69 8.08
N THR A 172 5.35 -13.98 7.33
CA THR A 172 5.28 -14.51 5.97
C THR A 172 5.80 -15.94 5.91
N GLY A 173 5.43 -16.67 4.86
CA GLY A 173 5.90 -18.07 4.67
C GLY A 173 5.20 -19.10 5.54
N VAL A 174 4.08 -18.76 6.18
CA VAL A 174 3.26 -19.68 6.96
C VAL A 174 1.92 -19.92 6.27
N ARG A 175 1.38 -21.15 6.37
CA ARG A 175 0.04 -21.45 5.87
C ARG A 175 -1.03 -20.90 6.82
N ASN A 176 -2.16 -20.48 6.28
CA ASN A 176 -3.30 -20.10 7.10
C ASN A 176 -3.85 -21.30 7.87
N TYR A 177 -4.42 -21.03 9.05
CA TYR A 177 -5.16 -22.08 9.76
C TYR A 177 -6.41 -22.42 8.99
N GLU A 178 -6.63 -23.71 8.82
CA GLU A 178 -7.85 -24.28 8.28
C GLU A 178 -8.53 -25.09 9.37
N ILE A 179 -9.81 -24.85 9.59
CA ILE A 179 -10.64 -25.66 10.47
C ILE A 179 -11.51 -26.53 9.57
N ALA A 180 -11.10 -27.78 9.37
CA ALA A 180 -11.91 -28.76 8.65
C ALA A 180 -12.89 -29.42 9.62
N ILE A 181 -14.19 -29.24 9.34
CA ILE A 181 -15.26 -29.95 10.09
C ILE A 181 -15.71 -31.11 9.22
N GLU A 182 -15.26 -32.32 9.59
CA GLU A 182 -15.65 -33.53 8.90
C GLU A 182 -16.80 -34.21 9.62
N ILE A 183 -17.92 -34.39 8.95
CA ILE A 183 -19.09 -35.07 9.48
C ILE A 183 -19.34 -36.33 8.63
N SER A 184 -19.45 -37.51 9.27
CA SER A 184 -19.75 -38.72 8.54
C SER A 184 -21.19 -38.72 8.00
N GLN A 185 -21.43 -39.36 6.86
CA GLN A 185 -22.78 -39.50 6.31
C GLN A 185 -23.74 -40.22 7.26
N ASP A 186 -23.26 -41.13 8.07
CA ASP A 186 -24.08 -41.86 9.03
C ASP A 186 -24.55 -40.93 10.16
N THR A 187 -23.68 -40.01 10.59
CA THR A 187 -24.03 -38.97 11.58
C THR A 187 -25.09 -38.02 11.02
N LEU A 188 -24.93 -37.57 9.76
CA LEU A 188 -25.94 -36.73 9.10
C LEU A 188 -27.30 -37.41 9.01
N ARG A 189 -27.33 -38.70 8.65
CA ARG A 189 -28.56 -39.49 8.58
C ARG A 189 -29.20 -39.69 9.96
N GLN A 190 -28.37 -39.90 10.99
CA GLN A 190 -28.87 -40.05 12.36
C GLN A 190 -29.57 -38.79 12.88
N TYR A 191 -29.06 -37.65 12.55
CA TYR A 191 -29.62 -36.34 12.94
C TYR A 191 -30.58 -35.75 11.91
N GLN A 192 -30.85 -36.44 10.80
CA GLN A 192 -31.74 -36.01 9.71
C GLN A 192 -31.33 -34.65 9.11
N LEU A 193 -30.03 -34.35 9.07
CA LEU A 193 -29.46 -33.13 8.48
C LEU A 193 -29.03 -33.38 7.04
N THR A 194 -29.14 -32.36 6.22
CA THR A 194 -28.57 -32.31 4.87
C THR A 194 -27.36 -31.38 4.84
N LEU A 195 -26.49 -31.48 3.83
CA LEU A 195 -25.30 -30.64 3.68
C LEU A 195 -25.64 -29.14 3.45
N ASP A 196 -26.88 -28.84 3.09
CA ASP A 196 -27.35 -27.48 2.81
C ASP A 196 -28.02 -26.82 4.02
N GLN A 197 -28.01 -27.46 5.17
CA GLN A 197 -28.54 -26.96 6.46
C GLN A 197 -27.44 -26.72 7.47
#